data_3c43b60e56252ba3716a0d42b71a61a5
#
_entry.id   3c43b60e56252ba3716a0d42b71a61a5
#
_cell.length_a   1.000
_cell.length_b   1.000
_cell.length_c   1.000
_cell.angle_alpha   90.00
_cell.angle_beta   90.00
_cell.angle_gamma   90.00
#
_symmetry.space_group_name_H-M   'P 1'
#
loop_
_entity.id
_entity.type
_entity.pdbx_description
1 polymer ?
#
loop_
_entity_poly.entity_id
_entity_poly.type
_entity_poly.pdbx_seq_one_letter_code
_entity_poly.pdbx_strand_id
1 'polypeptide(L)'
;VEGLKIAVSHHLPDKNWGRELIHIGEQSDFDRLFEGNDCAVAVYGHIHQQFLRYGTKGQLIINPGSIGQPFFLDSALRQDLRAQYAILEIDETGLSDVDFRRVAYDVEQELRLARKLHLPYYEIYQESLVNGIHHTHNHDLLREISEREGYADEIVAFLKSSRNS
;
A
#
# COMPACT_ATOMS: atom_id res chain seq x y z
N VAL A 1 2.79 3.87 24.51
CA VAL A 1 3.42 3.39 25.74
C VAL A 1 4.74 4.11 25.88
N GLU A 2 5.05 4.60 27.08
CA GLU A 2 6.30 5.35 27.33
C GLU A 2 7.52 4.54 26.89
N GLY A 3 8.30 5.12 25.98
CA GLY A 3 9.56 4.54 25.48
C GLY A 3 9.52 3.79 24.17
N LEU A 4 8.36 3.26 23.70
CA LEU A 4 8.29 2.61 22.40
C LEU A 4 8.06 3.65 21.30
N LYS A 5 9.03 3.81 20.41
CA LYS A 5 8.93 4.68 19.24
C LYS A 5 8.62 3.86 17.99
N ILE A 6 7.59 4.27 17.25
CA ILE A 6 7.12 3.61 16.03
C ILE A 6 7.18 4.63 14.89
N ALA A 7 7.93 4.33 13.85
CA ALA A 7 7.89 5.06 12.58
C ALA A 7 6.73 4.54 11.73
N VAL A 8 5.98 5.45 11.11
CA VAL A 8 4.92 5.11 10.14
C VAL A 8 5.18 5.87 8.85
N SER A 9 5.26 5.14 7.74
CA SER A 9 5.54 5.74 6.44
C SER A 9 4.76 5.03 5.32
N HIS A 10 4.63 5.66 4.15
CA HIS A 10 4.12 4.96 2.98
C HIS A 10 5.15 4.02 2.38
N HIS A 11 6.39 4.47 2.25
CA HIS A 11 7.54 3.72 1.72
C HIS A 11 8.79 4.14 2.51
N LEU A 12 9.90 4.44 1.84
CA LEU A 12 11.12 4.94 2.47
C LEU A 12 10.96 6.38 2.96
N PRO A 13 11.76 6.84 3.93
CA PRO A 13 11.67 8.22 4.45
C PRO A 13 11.88 9.31 3.40
N ASP A 14 12.67 9.04 2.36
CA ASP A 14 13.06 9.96 1.30
C ASP A 14 12.23 9.82 0.03
N LYS A 15 11.37 8.79 -0.09
CA LYS A 15 10.49 8.61 -1.25
C LYS A 15 9.29 7.72 -0.94
N ASN A 16 8.19 7.92 -1.66
CA ASN A 16 6.92 7.21 -1.48
C ASN A 16 6.59 6.20 -2.60
N TRP A 17 7.56 5.82 -3.40
CA TRP A 17 7.43 4.87 -4.52
C TRP A 17 8.69 4.03 -4.67
N GLY A 18 8.59 2.88 -5.35
CA GLY A 18 9.73 2.03 -5.65
C GLY A 18 9.48 0.56 -5.30
N ARG A 19 10.50 -0.25 -5.45
CA ARG A 19 10.45 -1.70 -5.22
C ARG A 19 11.40 -2.18 -4.13
N GLU A 20 12.05 -1.28 -3.41
CA GLU A 20 13.07 -1.57 -2.42
C GLU A 20 12.53 -2.40 -1.26
N LEU A 21 11.32 -2.09 -0.80
CA LEU A 21 10.70 -2.73 0.36
C LEU A 21 9.80 -3.93 0.01
N ILE A 22 10.00 -4.57 -1.16
CA ILE A 22 9.33 -5.84 -1.45
C ILE A 22 9.93 -6.95 -0.57
N HIS A 23 9.15 -8.01 -0.31
CA HIS A 23 9.55 -9.08 0.63
C HIS A 23 10.89 -9.77 0.29
N ILE A 24 11.33 -9.72 -0.98
CA ILE A 24 12.63 -10.22 -1.46
C ILE A 24 13.69 -9.11 -1.58
N GLY A 25 13.39 -7.89 -1.12
CA GLY A 25 14.30 -6.75 -1.16
C GLY A 25 15.52 -6.95 -0.24
N GLU A 26 16.58 -6.20 -0.54
CA GLU A 26 17.82 -6.25 0.22
C GLU A 26 17.61 -5.76 1.67
N GLN A 27 18.35 -6.36 2.59
CA GLN A 27 18.27 -5.99 4.02
C GLN A 27 18.61 -4.51 4.24
N SER A 28 19.60 -4.00 3.52
CA SER A 28 20.02 -2.60 3.58
C SER A 28 18.90 -1.61 3.23
N ASP A 29 18.00 -1.96 2.31
CA ASP A 29 16.86 -1.10 1.97
C ASP A 29 15.85 -1.02 3.11
N PHE A 30 15.60 -2.13 3.79
CA PHE A 30 14.72 -2.15 4.96
C PHE A 30 15.31 -1.40 6.15
N ASP A 31 16.63 -1.45 6.35
CA ASP A 31 17.30 -0.70 7.42
C ASP A 31 17.19 0.82 7.25
N ARG A 32 16.99 1.31 6.02
CA ARG A 32 16.73 2.74 5.73
C ARG A 32 15.46 3.28 6.38
N LEU A 33 14.49 2.43 6.73
CA LEU A 33 13.31 2.84 7.49
C LEU A 33 13.66 3.45 8.86
N PHE A 34 14.85 3.15 9.36
CA PHE A 34 15.35 3.61 10.66
C PHE A 34 16.43 4.68 10.54
N GLU A 35 16.74 5.15 9.33
CA GLU A 35 17.73 6.21 9.14
C GLU A 35 17.27 7.52 9.76
N GLY A 36 18.13 8.14 10.57
CA GLY A 36 17.86 9.41 11.21
C GLY A 36 16.84 9.37 12.37
N ASN A 37 16.43 8.16 12.80
CA ASN A 37 15.51 8.00 13.94
C ASN A 37 15.97 6.86 14.87
N ASP A 38 15.38 6.80 16.06
CA ASP A 38 15.64 5.79 17.10
C ASP A 38 14.42 4.89 17.35
N CYS A 39 13.60 4.66 16.33
CA CYS A 39 12.42 3.83 16.42
C CYS A 39 12.77 2.34 16.55
N ALA A 40 12.02 1.64 17.39
CA ALA A 40 12.13 0.19 17.55
C ALA A 40 11.27 -0.58 16.54
N VAL A 41 10.24 0.07 15.99
CA VAL A 41 9.29 -0.50 15.05
C VAL A 41 9.13 0.45 13.86
N ALA A 42 9.07 -0.09 12.65
CA ALA A 42 8.66 0.62 11.45
C ALA A 42 7.44 -0.07 10.82
N VAL A 43 6.38 0.70 10.58
CA VAL A 43 5.20 0.27 9.85
C VAL A 43 5.17 1.00 8.51
N TYR A 44 5.13 0.27 7.41
CA TYR A 44 5.09 0.86 6.08
C TYR A 44 3.99 0.24 5.21
N GLY A 45 3.52 0.99 4.21
CA GLY A 45 2.50 0.56 3.25
C GLY A 45 3.07 0.13 1.90
N HIS A 46 2.54 0.69 0.81
CA HIS A 46 2.99 0.62 -0.58
C HIS A 46 2.97 -0.76 -1.25
N ILE A 47 3.49 -1.81 -0.59
CA ILE A 47 3.68 -3.13 -1.22
C ILE A 47 2.41 -3.98 -1.21
N HIS A 48 1.40 -3.62 -0.43
CA HIS A 48 0.11 -4.29 -0.36
C HIS A 48 0.17 -5.77 0.03
N GLN A 49 1.19 -6.17 0.80
CA GLN A 49 1.38 -7.54 1.24
C GLN A 49 1.66 -7.58 2.74
N GLN A 50 0.89 -8.39 3.49
CA GLN A 50 1.14 -8.61 4.90
C GLN A 50 2.48 -9.29 5.10
N PHE A 51 3.32 -8.69 5.96
CA PHE A 51 4.69 -9.15 6.07
C PHE A 51 5.34 -8.55 7.33
N LEU A 52 6.21 -9.35 7.95
CA LEU A 52 6.99 -8.98 9.12
C LEU A 52 8.43 -9.46 8.95
N ARG A 53 9.39 -8.61 9.25
CA ARG A 53 10.81 -8.97 9.32
C ARG A 53 11.56 -8.13 10.35
N TYR A 54 12.81 -8.48 10.60
CA TYR A 54 13.69 -7.70 11.46
C TYR A 54 14.70 -6.88 10.65
N GLY A 55 14.99 -5.68 11.13
CA GLY A 55 16.14 -4.88 10.73
C GLY A 55 17.45 -5.48 11.27
N THR A 56 18.59 -5.05 10.71
CA THR A 56 19.92 -5.55 11.11
C THR A 56 20.22 -5.38 12.60
N LYS A 57 19.65 -4.35 13.24
CA LYS A 57 19.82 -4.07 14.67
C LYS A 57 18.69 -4.68 15.54
N GLY A 58 17.87 -5.57 14.99
CA GLY A 58 16.79 -6.21 15.72
C GLY A 58 15.50 -5.40 15.83
N GLN A 59 15.40 -4.24 15.14
CA GLN A 59 14.14 -3.49 15.05
C GLN A 59 13.10 -4.29 14.25
N LEU A 60 11.82 -4.07 14.54
CA LEU A 60 10.73 -4.75 13.86
C LEU A 60 10.20 -3.93 12.68
N ILE A 61 9.99 -4.59 11.56
CA ILE A 61 9.44 -4.00 10.33
C ILE A 61 8.16 -4.71 9.97
N ILE A 62 7.08 -3.95 9.77
CA ILE A 62 5.74 -4.49 9.54
C ILE A 62 5.14 -3.83 8.31
N ASN A 63 4.59 -4.63 7.39
CA ASN A 63 3.65 -4.18 6.39
C ASN A 63 2.27 -4.79 6.70
N PRO A 64 1.24 -4.00 7.00
CA PRO A 64 -0.08 -4.50 7.34
C PRO A 64 -0.87 -5.06 6.15
N GLY A 65 -0.35 -4.93 4.94
CA GLY A 65 -1.05 -5.27 3.71
C GLY A 65 -1.88 -4.12 3.13
N SER A 66 -2.93 -4.44 2.41
CA SER A 66 -3.81 -3.46 1.76
C SER A 66 -5.27 -3.68 2.14
N ILE A 67 -5.98 -2.59 2.45
CA ILE A 67 -7.41 -2.65 2.77
C ILE A 67 -8.31 -2.89 1.55
N GLY A 68 -7.82 -2.68 0.32
CA GLY A 68 -8.65 -2.84 -0.87
C GLY A 68 -7.97 -3.61 -2.01
N GLN A 69 -6.64 -3.62 -2.07
CA GLN A 69 -5.90 -4.20 -3.19
C GLN A 69 -4.73 -5.06 -2.71
N PRO A 70 -4.97 -6.17 -2.00
CA PRO A 70 -3.90 -7.07 -1.60
C PRO A 70 -3.17 -7.60 -2.83
N PHE A 71 -1.84 -7.62 -2.76
CA PHE A 71 -0.99 -8.03 -3.87
C PHE A 71 -0.32 -9.37 -3.59
N PHE A 72 -0.36 -10.27 -4.58
CA PHE A 72 0.27 -11.57 -4.52
C PHE A 72 1.04 -11.85 -5.82
N LEU A 73 2.28 -12.25 -5.72
CA LEU A 73 3.08 -12.67 -6.87
C LEU A 73 2.60 -14.01 -7.42
N ASP A 74 2.32 -14.97 -6.52
CA ASP A 74 1.81 -16.27 -6.91
C ASP A 74 0.30 -16.22 -7.14
N SER A 75 -0.14 -16.70 -8.31
CA SER A 75 -1.56 -16.72 -8.68
C SER A 75 -2.40 -17.60 -7.77
N ALA A 76 -1.85 -18.63 -7.16
CA ALA A 76 -2.55 -19.49 -6.21
C ALA A 76 -2.94 -18.76 -4.91
N LEU A 77 -2.24 -17.66 -4.57
CA LEU A 77 -2.51 -16.84 -3.39
C LEU A 77 -3.50 -15.70 -3.65
N ARG A 78 -3.83 -15.41 -4.92
CA ARG A 78 -4.74 -14.30 -5.30
C ARG A 78 -6.20 -14.53 -4.94
N GLN A 79 -6.57 -15.71 -4.48
CA GLN A 79 -7.96 -16.05 -4.14
C GLN A 79 -8.46 -15.35 -2.87
N ASP A 80 -7.56 -14.86 -2.02
CA ASP A 80 -7.93 -14.15 -0.80
C ASP A 80 -7.75 -12.62 -0.96
N LEU A 81 -8.80 -11.96 -1.45
CA LEU A 81 -8.84 -10.53 -1.71
C LEU A 81 -9.49 -9.72 -0.56
N ARG A 82 -9.62 -10.32 0.62
CA ARG A 82 -10.14 -9.63 1.81
C ARG A 82 -9.25 -8.45 2.20
N ALA A 83 -9.88 -7.41 2.76
CA ALA A 83 -9.17 -6.27 3.32
C ALA A 83 -8.18 -6.71 4.40
N GLN A 84 -6.96 -6.18 4.36
CA GLN A 84 -5.87 -6.54 5.25
C GLN A 84 -5.49 -5.39 6.17
N TYR A 85 -5.26 -5.69 7.43
CA TYR A 85 -4.71 -4.76 8.42
C TYR A 85 -3.92 -5.52 9.49
N ALA A 86 -3.26 -4.80 10.37
CA ALA A 86 -2.56 -5.37 11.53
C ALA A 86 -3.00 -4.69 12.82
N ILE A 87 -3.04 -5.44 13.90
CA ILE A 87 -3.20 -4.94 15.26
C ILE A 87 -1.85 -5.12 15.95
N LEU A 88 -1.37 -4.04 16.58
CA LEU A 88 -0.17 -4.05 17.41
C LEU A 88 -0.63 -3.98 18.86
N GLU A 89 -0.36 -5.01 19.63
CA GLU A 89 -0.60 -5.00 21.08
C GLU A 89 0.64 -4.47 21.78
N ILE A 90 0.43 -3.44 22.58
CA ILE A 90 1.52 -2.74 23.29
C ILE A 90 1.14 -2.65 24.76
N ASP A 91 2.03 -3.12 25.62
CA ASP A 91 1.88 -3.09 27.07
C ASP A 91 3.08 -2.38 27.76
N GLU A 92 3.19 -2.50 29.06
CA GLU A 92 4.27 -1.91 29.86
C GLU A 92 5.66 -2.48 29.53
N THR A 93 5.73 -3.65 28.88
CA THR A 93 6.98 -4.30 28.46
C THR A 93 7.38 -3.94 27.03
N GLY A 94 6.51 -3.26 26.27
CA GLY A 94 6.71 -2.86 24.88
C GLY A 94 5.70 -3.47 23.91
N LEU A 95 6.13 -3.82 22.70
CA LEU A 95 5.30 -4.49 21.71
C LEU A 95 5.22 -5.99 22.07
N SER A 96 4.04 -6.43 22.49
CA SER A 96 3.79 -7.80 22.96
C SER A 96 3.25 -8.72 21.86
N ASP A 97 2.51 -8.20 20.85
CA ASP A 97 1.99 -9.00 19.74
C ASP A 97 1.78 -8.20 18.45
N VAL A 98 1.79 -8.91 17.32
CA VAL A 98 1.43 -8.39 15.99
C VAL A 98 0.44 -9.35 15.34
N ASP A 99 -0.84 -8.99 15.31
CA ASP A 99 -1.90 -9.81 14.75
C ASP A 99 -2.30 -9.33 13.35
N PHE A 100 -2.02 -10.11 12.33
CA PHE A 100 -2.43 -9.87 10.95
C PHE A 100 -3.87 -10.32 10.71
N ARG A 101 -4.73 -9.39 10.35
CA ARG A 101 -6.16 -9.61 10.11
C ARG A 101 -6.54 -9.49 8.65
N ARG A 102 -7.57 -10.25 8.27
CA ARG A 102 -8.22 -10.18 6.96
C ARG A 102 -9.73 -10.18 7.15
N VAL A 103 -10.40 -9.17 6.58
CA VAL A 103 -11.84 -8.96 6.75
C VAL A 103 -12.52 -8.90 5.39
N ALA A 104 -13.60 -9.64 5.24
CA ALA A 104 -14.48 -9.52 4.09
C ALA A 104 -15.25 -8.20 4.14
N TYR A 105 -15.45 -7.58 2.99
CA TYR A 105 -16.26 -6.38 2.85
C TYR A 105 -17.11 -6.48 1.58
N ASP A 106 -18.08 -5.58 1.42
CA ASP A 106 -18.96 -5.54 0.26
C ASP A 106 -18.26 -4.88 -0.93
N VAL A 107 -17.57 -5.70 -1.73
CA VAL A 107 -16.87 -5.27 -2.95
C VAL A 107 -17.83 -4.66 -3.98
N GLU A 108 -19.08 -5.17 -4.06
CA GLU A 108 -20.06 -4.60 -4.99
C GLU A 108 -20.49 -3.19 -4.58
N GLN A 109 -20.64 -2.96 -3.29
CA GLN A 109 -20.94 -1.62 -2.77
C GLN A 109 -19.80 -0.65 -3.07
N GLU A 110 -18.56 -1.08 -2.85
CA GLU A 110 -17.37 -0.29 -3.18
C GLU A 110 -17.33 0.06 -4.67
N LEU A 111 -17.53 -0.91 -5.54
CA LEU A 111 -17.54 -0.68 -6.99
C LEU A 111 -18.70 0.22 -7.45
N ARG A 112 -19.89 0.11 -6.83
CA ARG A 112 -20.99 1.04 -7.09
C ARG A 112 -20.64 2.48 -6.69
N LEU A 113 -19.98 2.64 -5.53
CA LEU A 113 -19.52 3.95 -5.08
C LEU A 113 -18.44 4.53 -5.98
N ALA A 114 -17.43 3.74 -6.31
CA ALA A 114 -16.35 4.15 -7.21
C ALA A 114 -16.88 4.62 -8.57
N ARG A 115 -17.83 3.89 -9.15
CA ARG A 115 -18.48 4.29 -10.40
C ARG A 115 -19.29 5.60 -10.24
N LYS A 116 -20.04 5.73 -9.15
CA LYS A 116 -20.83 6.95 -8.87
C LYS A 116 -19.93 8.18 -8.70
N LEU A 117 -18.75 8.01 -8.14
CA LEU A 117 -17.76 9.08 -7.93
C LEU A 117 -16.84 9.29 -9.12
N HIS A 118 -17.07 8.60 -10.24
CA HIS A 118 -16.25 8.67 -11.45
C HIS A 118 -14.76 8.43 -11.17
N LEU A 119 -14.48 7.35 -10.39
CA LEU A 119 -13.08 6.98 -10.09
C LEU A 119 -12.30 6.77 -11.40
N PRO A 120 -11.20 7.49 -11.62
CA PRO A 120 -10.35 7.27 -12.79
C PRO A 120 -9.85 5.82 -12.85
N TYR A 121 -9.69 5.30 -14.07
CA TYR A 121 -9.27 3.91 -14.30
C TYR A 121 -10.18 2.86 -13.64
N TYR A 122 -11.48 3.11 -13.61
CA TYR A 122 -12.47 2.25 -12.95
C TYR A 122 -12.39 0.79 -13.40
N GLU A 123 -12.16 0.52 -14.68
CA GLU A 123 -12.10 -0.84 -15.25
C GLU A 123 -11.00 -1.67 -14.60
N ILE A 124 -9.79 -1.12 -14.49
CA ILE A 124 -8.66 -1.82 -13.88
C ILE A 124 -8.77 -1.86 -12.35
N TYR A 125 -9.44 -0.88 -11.73
CA TYR A 125 -9.79 -0.92 -10.31
C TYR A 125 -10.74 -2.07 -10.02
N GLN A 126 -11.80 -2.22 -10.82
CA GLN A 126 -12.74 -3.34 -10.73
C GLN A 126 -12.03 -4.69 -10.88
N GLU A 127 -11.13 -4.82 -11.85
CA GLU A 127 -10.38 -6.06 -12.06
C GLU A 127 -9.45 -6.39 -10.89
N SER A 128 -8.85 -5.39 -10.28
CA SER A 128 -8.04 -5.57 -9.06
C SER A 128 -8.86 -6.09 -7.88
N LEU A 129 -10.08 -5.56 -7.67
CA LEU A 129 -10.94 -5.95 -6.54
C LEU A 129 -11.61 -7.32 -6.74
N VAL A 130 -11.94 -7.68 -7.98
CA VAL A 130 -12.69 -8.92 -8.27
C VAL A 130 -11.76 -10.09 -8.54
N ASN A 131 -10.66 -9.86 -9.26
CA ASN A 131 -9.77 -10.91 -9.76
C ASN A 131 -8.36 -10.86 -9.16
N GLY A 132 -8.02 -9.84 -8.39
CA GLY A 132 -6.67 -9.63 -7.87
C GLY A 132 -5.62 -9.37 -8.96
N ILE A 133 -6.04 -8.86 -10.12
CA ILE A 133 -5.16 -8.55 -11.24
C ILE A 133 -4.82 -7.06 -11.19
N HIS A 134 -3.54 -6.75 -11.13
CA HIS A 134 -3.04 -5.39 -11.05
C HIS A 134 -2.33 -4.98 -12.34
N HIS A 135 -2.72 -3.84 -12.89
CA HIS A 135 -2.20 -3.32 -14.17
C HIS A 135 -1.17 -2.19 -14.00
N THR A 136 -0.61 -2.01 -12.82
CA THR A 136 0.31 -0.89 -12.48
C THR A 136 1.49 -0.75 -13.45
N HIS A 137 1.93 -1.84 -14.08
CA HIS A 137 3.04 -1.86 -15.03
C HIS A 137 2.60 -2.09 -16.50
N ASN A 138 1.30 -2.13 -16.77
CA ASN A 138 0.77 -2.23 -18.13
C ASN A 138 0.61 -0.82 -18.73
N HIS A 139 1.75 -0.22 -19.09
CA HIS A 139 1.79 1.18 -19.56
C HIS A 139 0.98 1.42 -20.85
N ASP A 140 0.84 0.41 -21.70
CA ASP A 140 0.07 0.55 -22.95
C ASP A 140 -1.43 0.62 -22.64
N LEU A 141 -1.95 -0.27 -21.77
CA LEU A 141 -3.34 -0.23 -21.33
C LEU A 141 -3.65 1.09 -20.57
N LEU A 142 -2.76 1.50 -19.68
CA LEU A 142 -2.94 2.75 -18.91
C LEU A 142 -2.99 3.97 -19.84
N ARG A 143 -2.15 4.00 -20.89
CA ARG A 143 -2.16 5.05 -21.90
C ARG A 143 -3.44 5.05 -22.70
N GLU A 144 -3.87 3.89 -23.21
CA GLU A 144 -5.11 3.73 -23.95
C GLU A 144 -6.31 4.27 -23.16
N ILE A 145 -6.45 3.87 -21.89
CA ILE A 145 -7.53 4.36 -21.03
C ILE A 145 -7.42 5.88 -20.81
N SER A 146 -6.21 6.38 -20.54
CA SER A 146 -5.99 7.81 -20.32
C SER A 146 -6.34 8.66 -21.52
N GLU A 147 -6.01 8.22 -22.73
CA GLU A 147 -6.38 8.88 -23.98
C GLU A 147 -7.89 8.83 -24.26
N ARG A 148 -8.50 7.65 -24.09
CA ARG A 148 -9.94 7.46 -24.28
C ARG A 148 -10.78 8.31 -23.33
N GLU A 149 -10.41 8.40 -22.07
CA GLU A 149 -11.14 9.13 -21.02
C GLU A 149 -10.73 10.62 -20.91
N GLY A 150 -9.67 11.05 -21.57
CA GLY A 150 -9.21 12.44 -21.56
C GLY A 150 -8.51 12.89 -20.28
N TYR A 151 -7.99 11.96 -19.46
CA TYR A 151 -7.38 12.28 -18.17
C TYR A 151 -6.19 13.21 -18.24
N ALA A 152 -5.40 13.15 -19.34
CA ALA A 152 -4.28 14.07 -19.54
C ALA A 152 -4.73 15.53 -19.64
N ASP A 153 -5.84 15.78 -20.34
CA ASP A 153 -6.40 17.13 -20.51
C ASP A 153 -6.98 17.65 -19.18
N GLU A 154 -7.64 16.80 -18.40
CA GLU A 154 -8.15 17.15 -17.06
C GLU A 154 -7.00 17.56 -16.13
N ILE A 155 -5.90 16.78 -16.11
CA ILE A 155 -4.71 17.11 -15.30
C ILE A 155 -4.13 18.46 -15.71
N VAL A 156 -3.99 18.71 -17.01
CA VAL A 156 -3.48 20.00 -17.53
C VAL A 156 -4.39 21.16 -17.13
N ALA A 157 -5.71 20.98 -17.22
CA ALA A 157 -6.69 21.97 -16.81
C ALA A 157 -6.61 22.27 -15.30
N PHE A 158 -6.51 21.24 -14.47
CA PHE A 158 -6.36 21.37 -13.03
C PHE A 158 -5.09 22.11 -12.65
N LEU A 159 -3.93 21.77 -13.23
CA LEU A 159 -2.66 22.43 -12.95
C LEU A 159 -2.65 23.90 -13.37
N LYS A 160 -3.37 24.26 -14.43
CA LYS A 160 -3.53 25.66 -14.85
C LYS A 160 -4.40 26.45 -13.86
N SER A 161 -5.48 25.85 -13.36
CA SER A 161 -6.37 26.51 -12.39
C SER A 161 -5.67 26.74 -11.03
N SER A 162 -4.87 25.76 -10.58
CA SER A 162 -4.15 25.81 -9.29
C SER A 162 -3.01 26.83 -9.25
N ARG A 163 -2.49 27.25 -10.43
CA ARG A 163 -1.44 28.29 -10.52
C ARG A 163 -2.00 29.70 -10.51
N ASN A 164 -3.30 29.86 -10.67
CA ASN A 164 -4.00 31.15 -10.72
C ASN A 164 -4.75 31.46 -9.41
N SER A 165 -4.64 30.58 -8.41
CA SER A 165 -5.17 30.74 -7.05
C SER A 165 -4.06 31.00 -6.06
#